data_03c1339f026fb23e8f5925ae88c2d18f
#
_entry.id   03c1339f026fb23e8f5925ae88c2d18f
#
_cell.length_a   1.000
_cell.length_b   1.000
_cell.length_c   1.000
_cell.angle_alpha   90.00
_cell.angle_beta   90.00
_cell.angle_gamma   90.00
#
_symmetry.space_group_name_H-M   'P 1'
#
loop_
_entity.id
_entity.type
_entity.pdbx_description
1 polymer ?
#
loop_
_entity_poly.entity_id
_entity_poly.type
_entity_poly.pdbx_seq_one_letter_code
_entity_poly.pdbx_strand_id
1 'polypeptide(L)'
;MEAPTGQRTVGAGHSYYTGAGRRIGCFWAVLLLLALAVLLLAGVMHVDVRLLMPQLGDQVDGPPVTNVMFLKTHKTASSTVLNILFRFAETHNLSAALPAGGRFHLGYPWLFLARYVEGAEQGGPERRFNIMCNHLRFNPPEVQKVMPNDTFYFSILRNPVFQLESSFVYYKSHVPAFRNVTSLDAFLASPWAYYNQSLGLSNAYARNSMWFDLGFDNDAPPKEDYVRARLLDVERRFQLLLIAEHFDESMVLLRRLLRWRLDDVVAFRLNARSRHSVTSLSPAGQERAKHWCALDWRLYQHFNRTFWARLRAELSPRRLRSEVARLRERRRELAALCLQDSEPKNKSQITDFRLRPYQSGRADIMGYNLKPGLDNQTLQTCQRMVMPELQYMAHLYTLQFPDKPPKNIAFLEA
;
A
#
# COMPACT_ATOMS: atom_id res chain seq x y z
N MET A 1 25.15 33.96 -96.12
CA MET A 1 25.31 32.56 -96.51
C MET A 1 24.62 31.74 -95.49
N GLU A 2 23.49 31.28 -95.82
CA GLU A 2 22.86 29.99 -95.64
C GLU A 2 22.64 29.46 -94.22
N ALA A 3 21.38 29.37 -93.88
CA ALA A 3 20.81 28.41 -92.97
C ALA A 3 20.89 27.00 -93.56
N PRO A 4 20.67 25.89 -92.78
CA PRO A 4 19.29 25.43 -92.58
C PRO A 4 19.00 24.73 -91.28
N THR A 5 17.79 24.86 -90.78
CA THR A 5 16.68 23.90 -90.56
C THR A 5 17.01 22.57 -89.87
N GLY A 6 16.23 22.25 -88.88
CA GLY A 6 15.98 20.84 -88.53
C GLY A 6 15.37 20.52 -87.23
N GLN A 7 14.08 20.45 -87.16
CA GLN A 7 13.21 19.43 -86.54
C GLN A 7 13.12 19.26 -84.99
N ARG A 8 11.92 19.48 -84.52
CA ARG A 8 11.31 19.03 -83.28
C ARG A 8 11.23 17.49 -83.20
N THR A 9 11.58 16.89 -82.09
CA THR A 9 10.96 15.64 -81.68
C THR A 9 10.43 15.76 -80.25
N VAL A 10 9.15 15.41 -80.10
CA VAL A 10 8.38 15.30 -78.86
C VAL A 10 8.77 14.02 -78.17
N GLY A 11 9.28 14.12 -76.99
CA GLY A 11 9.56 12.95 -76.05
C GLY A 11 8.56 12.95 -74.97
N ALA A 12 7.75 11.89 -74.89
CA ALA A 12 6.74 11.66 -73.85
C ALA A 12 7.38 11.40 -72.49
N GLY A 13 7.10 12.22 -71.50
CA GLY A 13 7.44 12.00 -70.12
C GLY A 13 6.48 11.00 -69.46
N HIS A 14 6.92 9.81 -69.14
CA HIS A 14 6.19 8.86 -68.33
C HIS A 14 6.29 9.28 -66.87
N SER A 15 5.15 9.63 -66.25
CA SER A 15 4.96 9.89 -64.85
C SER A 15 5.01 8.58 -64.08
N TYR A 16 6.04 8.40 -63.27
CA TYR A 16 6.12 7.35 -62.24
C TYR A 16 5.89 7.93 -60.84
N TYR A 17 4.64 8.25 -60.52
CA TYR A 17 4.27 8.58 -59.13
C TYR A 17 2.81 8.16 -58.86
N THR A 18 2.55 6.86 -58.60
CA THR A 18 1.24 6.42 -58.05
C THR A 18 1.27 5.09 -57.29
N GLY A 19 2.42 4.56 -56.82
CA GLY A 19 2.46 3.25 -56.13
C GLY A 19 2.59 3.31 -54.61
N ALA A 20 3.26 4.31 -54.07
CA ALA A 20 3.62 4.31 -52.62
C ALA A 20 2.49 4.84 -51.73
N GLY A 21 1.74 5.83 -52.14
CA GLY A 21 0.65 6.43 -51.35
C GLY A 21 -0.55 5.50 -51.12
N ARG A 22 -0.87 4.63 -52.06
CA ARG A 22 -1.97 3.66 -51.92
C ARG A 22 -1.65 2.53 -50.94
N ARG A 23 -0.42 2.07 -50.85
CA ARG A 23 0.00 1.00 -49.91
C ARG A 23 0.00 1.49 -48.46
N ILE A 24 0.42 2.71 -48.20
CA ILE A 24 0.42 3.31 -46.87
C ILE A 24 -1.04 3.56 -46.40
N GLY A 25 -1.92 4.04 -47.28
CA GLY A 25 -3.34 4.23 -46.97
C GLY A 25 -4.05 2.90 -46.63
N CYS A 26 -3.78 1.81 -47.39
CA CYS A 26 -4.32 0.49 -47.07
C CYS A 26 -3.82 -0.07 -45.74
N PHE A 27 -2.56 0.15 -45.39
CA PHE A 27 -2.01 -0.30 -44.09
C PHE A 27 -2.71 0.38 -42.91
N TRP A 28 -2.90 1.69 -42.96
CA TRP A 28 -3.61 2.43 -41.91
C TRP A 28 -5.10 2.09 -41.87
N ALA A 29 -5.73 1.83 -43.01
CA ALA A 29 -7.13 1.40 -43.08
C ALA A 29 -7.30 0.00 -42.43
N VAL A 30 -6.38 -0.94 -42.67
CA VAL A 30 -6.41 -2.26 -42.04
C VAL A 30 -6.19 -2.17 -40.54
N LEU A 31 -5.26 -1.33 -40.05
CA LEU A 31 -5.07 -1.10 -38.61
C LEU A 31 -6.29 -0.49 -37.95
N LEU A 32 -6.96 0.45 -38.59
CA LEU A 32 -8.21 1.06 -38.10
C LEU A 32 -9.35 0.04 -38.05
N LEU A 33 -9.50 -0.81 -39.07
CA LEU A 33 -10.51 -1.86 -39.09
C LEU A 33 -10.23 -2.95 -38.00
N LEU A 34 -8.99 -3.31 -37.79
CA LEU A 34 -8.61 -4.21 -36.70
C LEU A 34 -8.89 -3.60 -35.33
N ALA A 35 -8.59 -2.32 -35.13
CA ALA A 35 -8.90 -1.62 -33.89
C ALA A 35 -10.41 -1.52 -33.64
N LEU A 36 -11.21 -1.24 -34.71
CA LEU A 36 -12.67 -1.24 -34.63
C LEU A 36 -13.24 -2.62 -34.36
N ALA A 37 -12.71 -3.67 -34.96
CA ALA A 37 -13.10 -5.06 -34.71
C ALA A 37 -12.82 -5.49 -33.27
N VAL A 38 -11.66 -5.09 -32.70
CA VAL A 38 -11.33 -5.34 -31.30
C VAL A 38 -12.28 -4.58 -30.38
N LEU A 39 -12.62 -3.33 -30.68
CA LEU A 39 -13.58 -2.55 -29.91
C LEU A 39 -15.01 -3.13 -29.97
N LEU A 40 -15.44 -3.61 -31.15
CA LEU A 40 -16.73 -4.27 -31.34
C LEU A 40 -16.79 -5.61 -30.60
N LEU A 41 -15.75 -6.44 -30.71
CA LEU A 41 -15.63 -7.70 -29.96
C LEU A 41 -15.64 -7.49 -28.45
N ALA A 42 -14.95 -6.48 -27.96
CA ALA A 42 -14.95 -6.12 -26.55
C ALA A 42 -16.31 -5.61 -26.07
N GLY A 43 -17.03 -4.88 -26.89
CA GLY A 43 -18.40 -4.43 -26.62
C GLY A 43 -19.42 -5.58 -26.58
N VAL A 44 -19.28 -6.56 -27.48
CA VAL A 44 -20.14 -7.75 -27.54
C VAL A 44 -19.87 -8.72 -26.38
N MET A 45 -18.61 -8.81 -25.92
CA MET A 45 -18.21 -9.68 -24.82
C MET A 45 -18.41 -9.06 -23.43
N HIS A 46 -18.91 -7.84 -23.32
CA HIS A 46 -18.98 -7.08 -22.06
C HIS A 46 -17.63 -7.01 -21.28
N VAL A 47 -16.53 -7.20 -21.98
CA VAL A 47 -15.19 -7.07 -21.42
C VAL A 47 -14.79 -5.60 -21.46
N ASP A 48 -14.60 -5.00 -20.30
CA ASP A 48 -14.09 -3.62 -20.25
C ASP A 48 -12.63 -3.61 -20.74
N VAL A 49 -12.45 -3.16 -21.99
CA VAL A 49 -11.14 -3.06 -22.67
C VAL A 49 -10.14 -2.23 -21.86
N ARG A 50 -10.61 -1.37 -20.95
CA ARG A 50 -9.77 -0.59 -20.02
C ARG A 50 -9.05 -1.46 -18.99
N LEU A 51 -9.58 -2.67 -18.71
CA LEU A 51 -8.91 -3.66 -17.86
C LEU A 51 -7.84 -4.45 -18.61
N LEU A 52 -7.97 -4.58 -19.94
CA LEU A 52 -7.07 -5.39 -20.79
C LEU A 52 -5.95 -4.59 -21.44
N MET A 53 -6.09 -3.27 -21.59
CA MET A 53 -5.01 -2.44 -22.12
C MET A 53 -4.15 -1.92 -20.98
N PRO A 54 -2.88 -2.34 -20.86
CA PRO A 54 -1.91 -1.58 -20.06
C PRO A 54 -1.89 -0.16 -20.65
N GLN A 55 -2.15 0.84 -19.81
CA GLN A 55 -2.19 2.23 -20.25
C GLN A 55 -0.86 2.58 -20.95
N LEU A 56 -0.93 2.91 -22.25
CA LEU A 56 0.22 3.26 -23.11
C LEU A 56 0.89 4.58 -22.66
N GLY A 57 1.34 4.68 -21.47
CA GLY A 57 1.96 5.86 -20.85
C GLY A 57 2.50 5.57 -19.47
N ASP A 58 2.38 4.32 -19.03
CA ASP A 58 2.75 3.90 -17.67
C ASP A 58 4.12 3.22 -17.58
N GLN A 59 4.92 3.29 -18.66
CA GLN A 59 6.28 2.72 -18.63
C GLN A 59 7.14 3.53 -17.66
N VAL A 60 7.39 2.90 -16.51
CA VAL A 60 8.49 3.28 -15.64
C VAL A 60 9.71 2.50 -16.15
N ASP A 61 10.81 3.20 -16.44
CA ASP A 61 12.00 2.59 -17.00
C ASP A 61 12.57 1.49 -16.09
N GLY A 62 12.77 0.30 -16.64
CA GLY A 62 13.35 -0.86 -15.97
C GLY A 62 12.34 -1.81 -15.31
N PRO A 63 12.80 -3.00 -14.86
CA PRO A 63 11.95 -4.00 -14.24
C PRO A 63 11.40 -3.52 -12.88
N PRO A 64 10.20 -3.97 -12.48
CA PRO A 64 9.65 -3.65 -11.17
C PRO A 64 10.52 -4.22 -10.05
N VAL A 65 10.62 -3.49 -8.95
CA VAL A 65 11.22 -4.01 -7.71
C VAL A 65 10.27 -5.04 -7.11
N THR A 66 10.74 -6.25 -6.92
CA THR A 66 9.96 -7.39 -6.42
C THR A 66 10.32 -7.79 -4.99
N ASN A 67 11.50 -7.40 -4.50
CA ASN A 67 11.94 -7.69 -3.14
C ASN A 67 11.66 -6.49 -2.24
N VAL A 68 10.62 -6.59 -1.41
CA VAL A 68 10.10 -5.44 -0.64
C VAL A 68 9.82 -5.83 0.80
N MET A 69 10.43 -5.11 1.73
CA MET A 69 10.12 -5.18 3.16
C MET A 69 9.39 -3.92 3.60
N PHE A 70 8.13 -4.05 3.96
CA PHE A 70 7.32 -2.99 4.55
C PHE A 70 7.22 -3.16 6.05
N LEU A 71 7.85 -2.27 6.80
CA LEU A 71 7.62 -2.21 8.24
C LEU A 71 6.24 -1.63 8.51
N LYS A 72 5.32 -2.50 8.83
CA LYS A 72 3.92 -2.16 9.11
C LYS A 72 3.78 -1.56 10.50
N THR A 73 3.76 -0.23 10.58
CA THR A 73 3.51 0.50 11.82
C THR A 73 2.02 0.53 12.18
N HIS A 74 1.73 0.67 13.48
CA HIS A 74 0.36 0.59 13.98
C HIS A 74 -0.42 1.91 13.80
N LYS A 75 -1.65 1.79 13.28
CA LYS A 75 -2.64 2.88 13.13
C LYS A 75 -2.20 4.03 12.20
N THR A 76 -1.43 3.72 11.17
CA THR A 76 -0.84 4.65 10.19
C THR A 76 -1.37 4.46 8.77
N ALA A 77 -2.57 3.92 8.58
CA ALA A 77 -3.13 3.47 7.29
C ALA A 77 -2.37 2.28 6.66
N SER A 78 -1.54 1.61 7.43
CA SER A 78 -0.66 0.53 6.96
C SER A 78 -1.39 -0.72 6.46
N SER A 79 -2.66 -0.96 6.84
CA SER A 79 -3.45 -2.07 6.28
C SER A 79 -3.83 -1.87 4.82
N THR A 80 -3.99 -0.62 4.36
CA THR A 80 -4.16 -0.31 2.93
C THR A 80 -2.88 -0.60 2.15
N VAL A 81 -1.71 -0.24 2.71
CA VAL A 81 -0.40 -0.55 2.10
C VAL A 81 -0.17 -2.06 2.06
N LEU A 82 -0.50 -2.79 3.13
CA LEU A 82 -0.43 -4.26 3.16
C LEU A 82 -1.27 -4.89 2.06
N ASN A 83 -2.51 -4.44 1.85
CA ASN A 83 -3.36 -4.93 0.76
C ASN A 83 -2.73 -4.70 -0.62
N ILE A 84 -2.12 -3.53 -0.85
CA ILE A 84 -1.36 -3.23 -2.07
C ILE A 84 -0.24 -4.26 -2.28
N LEU A 85 0.53 -4.55 -1.24
CA LEU A 85 1.65 -5.51 -1.29
C LEU A 85 1.19 -6.95 -1.51
N PHE A 86 0.11 -7.37 -0.87
CA PHE A 86 -0.47 -8.69 -1.07
C PHE A 86 -1.03 -8.86 -2.49
N ARG A 87 -1.72 -7.85 -3.03
CA ARG A 87 -2.15 -7.86 -4.44
C ARG A 87 -0.97 -7.95 -5.39
N PHE A 88 0.07 -7.17 -5.15
CA PHE A 88 1.30 -7.21 -5.96
C PHE A 88 1.95 -8.59 -5.89
N ALA A 89 2.09 -9.19 -4.70
CA ALA A 89 2.64 -10.53 -4.53
C ALA A 89 1.84 -11.57 -5.32
N GLU A 90 0.51 -11.58 -5.16
CA GLU A 90 -0.37 -12.53 -5.84
C GLU A 90 -0.35 -12.35 -7.37
N THR A 91 -0.41 -11.11 -7.85
CA THR A 91 -0.45 -10.80 -9.30
C THR A 91 0.87 -11.18 -10.00
N HIS A 92 2.00 -11.08 -9.29
CA HIS A 92 3.33 -11.37 -9.83
C HIS A 92 3.88 -12.74 -9.40
N ASN A 93 3.05 -13.59 -8.77
CA ASN A 93 3.44 -14.91 -8.26
C ASN A 93 4.70 -14.87 -7.37
N LEU A 94 4.73 -13.89 -6.44
CA LEU A 94 5.84 -13.68 -5.51
C LEU A 94 5.56 -14.34 -4.17
N SER A 95 6.63 -14.79 -3.50
CA SER A 95 6.53 -15.36 -2.16
C SER A 95 6.39 -14.28 -1.09
N ALA A 96 5.49 -14.49 -0.12
CA ALA A 96 5.32 -13.63 1.03
C ALA A 96 5.85 -14.27 2.31
N ALA A 97 6.54 -13.48 3.16
CA ALA A 97 6.97 -13.89 4.48
C ALA A 97 5.76 -13.85 5.44
N LEU A 98 4.98 -14.92 5.43
CA LEU A 98 3.74 -15.02 6.22
C LEU A 98 4.02 -15.56 7.62
N PRO A 99 3.24 -15.14 8.65
CA PRO A 99 3.39 -15.63 10.01
C PRO A 99 3.20 -17.14 10.13
N ALA A 100 4.00 -17.80 10.96
CA ALA A 100 3.92 -19.24 11.19
C ALA A 100 2.71 -19.63 12.05
N GLY A 101 2.18 -20.83 11.82
CA GLY A 101 1.05 -21.41 12.55
C GLY A 101 -0.22 -20.57 12.45
N GLY A 102 -1.07 -20.55 13.48
CA GLY A 102 -2.32 -19.77 13.57
C GLY A 102 -2.12 -18.27 13.83
N ARG A 103 -0.88 -17.76 13.81
CA ARG A 103 -0.57 -16.36 14.10
C ARG A 103 -0.85 -15.44 12.92
N PHE A 104 -1.14 -14.17 13.21
CA PHE A 104 -1.35 -13.11 12.22
C PHE A 104 -0.28 -12.00 12.30
N HIS A 105 0.60 -12.03 13.31
CA HIS A 105 1.76 -11.17 13.45
C HIS A 105 3.06 -11.99 13.40
N LEU A 106 4.14 -11.37 12.95
CA LEU A 106 5.49 -11.94 12.94
C LEU A 106 6.16 -11.75 14.31
N GLY A 107 5.57 -12.37 15.33
CA GLY A 107 6.09 -12.37 16.70
C GLY A 107 5.84 -11.10 17.52
N TYR A 108 5.12 -10.10 16.98
CA TYR A 108 4.80 -8.88 17.72
C TYR A 108 4.08 -9.17 19.04
N PRO A 109 4.39 -8.49 20.17
CA PRO A 109 5.23 -7.28 20.31
C PRO A 109 6.73 -7.55 20.59
N TRP A 110 7.18 -8.81 20.58
CA TRP A 110 8.62 -9.12 20.71
C TRP A 110 9.39 -8.71 19.45
N LEU A 111 10.71 -8.55 19.59
CA LEU A 111 11.57 -8.32 18.43
C LEU A 111 11.43 -9.49 17.45
N PHE A 112 11.38 -9.16 16.16
CA PHE A 112 11.25 -10.14 15.10
C PHE A 112 12.40 -11.16 15.13
N LEU A 113 12.04 -12.44 14.95
CA LEU A 113 12.97 -13.54 14.71
C LEU A 113 12.56 -14.28 13.43
N ALA A 114 13.53 -14.72 12.64
CA ALA A 114 13.31 -15.41 11.36
C ALA A 114 12.35 -16.60 11.48
N ARG A 115 12.41 -17.36 12.59
CA ARG A 115 11.53 -18.51 12.91
C ARG A 115 10.04 -18.17 13.03
N TYR A 116 9.67 -16.88 13.08
CA TYR A 116 8.27 -16.46 13.08
C TYR A 116 7.64 -16.49 11.69
N VAL A 117 8.45 -16.68 10.64
CA VAL A 117 7.99 -16.82 9.24
C VAL A 117 7.75 -18.28 8.92
N GLU A 118 6.58 -18.59 8.37
CA GLU A 118 6.21 -19.93 7.94
C GLU A 118 7.18 -20.46 6.87
N GLY A 119 7.75 -21.64 7.13
CA GLY A 119 8.67 -22.31 6.23
C GLY A 119 10.08 -21.70 6.16
N ALA A 120 10.44 -20.74 7.01
CA ALA A 120 11.78 -20.17 7.03
C ALA A 120 12.86 -21.19 7.43
N GLU A 121 12.53 -22.13 8.36
CA GLU A 121 13.46 -23.16 8.82
C GLU A 121 13.50 -24.41 7.93
N GLN A 122 12.43 -24.66 7.15
CA GLN A 122 12.26 -25.87 6.35
C GLN A 122 12.93 -25.77 4.96
N GLY A 123 13.26 -24.59 4.50
CA GLY A 123 13.84 -24.36 3.17
C GLY A 123 15.36 -24.27 3.13
N GLY A 124 16.05 -24.61 4.23
CA GLY A 124 17.50 -24.39 4.37
C GLY A 124 17.87 -22.92 4.55
N PRO A 125 19.16 -22.60 4.73
CA PRO A 125 19.63 -21.25 5.03
C PRO A 125 19.43 -20.24 3.87
N GLU A 126 18.99 -20.70 2.70
CA GLU A 126 18.86 -19.88 1.48
C GLU A 126 17.42 -19.46 1.15
N ARG A 127 16.40 -19.95 1.88
CA ARG A 127 15.02 -19.57 1.56
C ARG A 127 14.77 -18.09 1.89
N ARG A 128 14.55 -17.32 0.83
CA ARG A 128 14.24 -15.89 0.88
C ARG A 128 12.85 -15.63 0.36
N PHE A 129 12.20 -14.57 0.88
CA PHE A 129 10.86 -14.17 0.49
C PHE A 129 10.92 -12.82 -0.22
N ASN A 130 10.04 -12.63 -1.20
CA ASN A 130 9.98 -11.39 -1.96
C ASN A 130 9.29 -10.26 -1.17
N ILE A 131 8.19 -10.57 -0.47
CA ILE A 131 7.37 -9.57 0.21
C ILE A 131 7.28 -9.88 1.70
N MET A 132 7.61 -8.90 2.55
CA MET A 132 7.38 -8.94 3.99
C MET A 132 6.58 -7.72 4.41
N CYS A 133 5.37 -7.90 4.98
CA CYS A 133 4.49 -6.77 5.30
C CYS A 133 3.54 -6.99 6.48
N ASN A 134 3.58 -8.11 7.18
CA ASN A 134 2.83 -8.31 8.41
C ASN A 134 3.46 -7.57 9.59
N HIS A 135 2.68 -7.28 10.65
CA HIS A 135 3.20 -6.62 11.84
C HIS A 135 4.38 -7.37 12.46
N LEU A 136 5.46 -6.66 12.67
CA LEU A 136 6.65 -7.11 13.39
C LEU A 136 7.26 -5.93 14.17
N ARG A 137 8.05 -6.20 15.18
CA ARG A 137 8.95 -5.23 15.79
C ARG A 137 10.33 -5.40 15.17
N PHE A 138 10.83 -4.36 14.52
CA PHE A 138 11.96 -4.45 13.60
C PHE A 138 13.25 -4.91 14.27
N ASN A 139 13.85 -5.95 13.67
CA ASN A 139 15.13 -6.54 14.08
C ASN A 139 15.94 -6.82 12.81
N PRO A 140 16.79 -5.86 12.35
CA PRO A 140 17.46 -5.93 11.07
C PRO A 140 18.23 -7.23 10.81
N PRO A 141 19.07 -7.75 11.74
CA PRO A 141 19.81 -9.00 11.51
C PRO A 141 18.91 -10.21 11.24
N GLU A 142 17.75 -10.25 11.89
CA GLU A 142 16.80 -11.35 11.70
C GLU A 142 15.99 -11.21 10.42
N VAL A 143 15.63 -9.96 10.01
CA VAL A 143 14.96 -9.70 8.74
C VAL A 143 15.85 -10.09 7.56
N GLN A 144 17.16 -9.80 7.64
CA GLN A 144 18.14 -10.14 6.61
C GLN A 144 18.32 -11.67 6.42
N LYS A 145 17.93 -12.50 7.37
CA LYS A 145 17.95 -13.96 7.22
C LYS A 145 16.87 -14.47 6.28
N VAL A 146 15.77 -13.74 6.12
CA VAL A 146 14.60 -14.18 5.33
C VAL A 146 14.31 -13.32 4.11
N MET A 147 14.94 -12.14 4.00
CA MET A 147 14.78 -11.24 2.86
C MET A 147 16.05 -11.19 2.00
N PRO A 148 15.94 -11.05 0.67
CA PRO A 148 17.08 -10.86 -0.22
C PRO A 148 17.90 -9.60 0.11
N ASN A 149 19.19 -9.60 -0.31
CA ASN A 149 20.09 -8.47 -0.02
C ASN A 149 19.72 -7.18 -0.75
N ASP A 150 19.04 -7.28 -1.90
CA ASP A 150 18.55 -6.17 -2.72
C ASP A 150 17.15 -5.68 -2.31
N THR A 151 16.66 -6.08 -1.14
CA THR A 151 15.33 -5.73 -0.64
C THR A 151 15.19 -4.21 -0.45
N PHE A 152 14.10 -3.65 -0.98
CA PHE A 152 13.69 -2.28 -0.75
C PHE A 152 12.91 -2.18 0.58
N TYR A 153 13.47 -1.47 1.54
CA TYR A 153 12.85 -1.26 2.86
C TYR A 153 12.10 0.06 2.88
N PHE A 154 10.84 0.00 3.29
CA PHE A 154 10.05 1.21 3.52
C PHE A 154 9.07 1.05 4.68
N SER A 155 8.55 2.18 5.18
CA SER A 155 7.50 2.21 6.20
C SER A 155 6.56 3.38 5.98
N ILE A 156 5.53 3.52 6.82
CA ILE A 156 4.59 4.63 6.80
C ILE A 156 4.42 5.20 8.21
N LEU A 157 4.53 6.51 8.32
CA LEU A 157 4.34 7.25 9.57
C LEU A 157 3.05 8.06 9.52
N ARG A 158 2.55 8.39 10.70
CA ARG A 158 1.38 9.25 10.88
C ARG A 158 1.68 10.27 11.96
N ASN A 159 1.06 11.45 11.89
CA ASN A 159 1.13 12.43 12.97
C ASN A 159 0.72 11.75 14.30
N PRO A 160 1.59 11.76 15.32
CA PRO A 160 1.38 11.04 16.58
C PRO A 160 0.09 11.42 17.32
N VAL A 161 -0.41 12.64 17.14
CA VAL A 161 -1.70 13.08 17.70
C VAL A 161 -2.84 12.20 17.17
N PHE A 162 -2.91 12.03 15.86
CA PHE A 162 -3.95 11.23 15.22
C PHE A 162 -3.69 9.72 15.32
N GLN A 163 -2.41 9.33 15.39
CA GLN A 163 -2.03 7.96 15.59
C GLN A 163 -2.43 7.49 17.00
N LEU A 164 -2.12 8.28 18.04
CA LEU A 164 -2.46 7.98 19.44
C LEU A 164 -3.99 7.94 19.65
N GLU A 165 -4.73 8.88 19.06
CA GLU A 165 -6.19 8.86 19.10
C GLU A 165 -6.73 7.54 18.50
N SER A 166 -6.22 7.16 17.34
CA SER A 166 -6.60 5.91 16.70
C SER A 166 -6.25 4.69 17.53
N SER A 167 -5.08 4.69 18.17
CA SER A 167 -4.63 3.64 19.11
C SER A 167 -5.54 3.55 20.32
N PHE A 168 -5.88 4.68 20.93
CA PHE A 168 -6.74 4.75 22.11
C PHE A 168 -8.10 4.08 21.84
N VAL A 169 -8.77 4.43 20.75
CA VAL A 169 -10.08 3.87 20.42
C VAL A 169 -9.98 2.37 20.08
N TYR A 170 -8.98 2.00 19.29
CA TYR A 170 -8.84 0.63 18.78
C TYR A 170 -8.39 -0.36 19.87
N TYR A 171 -7.47 0.05 20.74
CA TYR A 171 -6.89 -0.81 21.78
C TYR A 171 -7.48 -0.56 23.17
N LYS A 172 -8.57 0.16 23.26
CA LYS A 172 -9.22 0.58 24.53
C LYS A 172 -9.41 -0.56 25.54
N SER A 173 -9.81 -1.75 25.06
CA SER A 173 -10.07 -2.91 25.91
C SER A 173 -8.82 -3.75 26.20
N HIS A 174 -7.75 -3.59 25.41
CA HIS A 174 -6.57 -4.48 25.48
C HIS A 174 -5.39 -3.85 26.19
N VAL A 175 -5.17 -2.53 26.00
CA VAL A 175 -4.03 -1.82 26.57
C VAL A 175 -4.31 -1.41 28.02
N PRO A 176 -3.53 -1.89 29.01
CA PRO A 176 -3.76 -1.56 30.43
C PRO A 176 -3.89 -0.06 30.70
N ALA A 177 -3.00 0.73 30.12
CA ALA A 177 -3.00 2.21 30.27
C ALA A 177 -4.28 2.90 29.76
N PHE A 178 -5.05 2.27 28.88
CA PHE A 178 -6.28 2.85 28.32
C PHE A 178 -7.57 2.34 28.99
N ARG A 179 -7.50 1.16 29.62
CA ARG A 179 -8.68 0.37 30.01
C ARG A 179 -9.67 1.14 30.91
N ASN A 180 -9.16 1.85 31.89
CA ASN A 180 -9.97 2.55 32.91
C ASN A 180 -10.06 4.06 32.71
N VAL A 181 -9.73 4.56 31.54
CA VAL A 181 -9.73 5.99 31.21
C VAL A 181 -11.00 6.35 30.45
N THR A 182 -11.67 7.43 30.79
CA THR A 182 -12.92 7.86 30.13
C THR A 182 -12.70 8.42 28.72
N SER A 183 -11.65 9.23 28.55
CA SER A 183 -11.31 9.87 27.29
C SER A 183 -9.79 9.97 27.10
N LEU A 184 -9.35 10.22 25.87
CA LEU A 184 -7.92 10.44 25.61
C LEU A 184 -7.43 11.75 26.22
N ASP A 185 -8.25 12.81 26.27
CA ASP A 185 -7.91 14.06 26.96
C ASP A 185 -7.69 13.84 28.46
N ALA A 186 -8.52 12.99 29.11
CA ALA A 186 -8.34 12.62 30.51
C ALA A 186 -7.04 11.82 30.72
N PHE A 187 -6.72 10.89 29.82
CA PHE A 187 -5.43 10.18 29.85
C PHE A 187 -4.26 11.16 29.75
N LEU A 188 -4.30 12.08 28.78
CA LEU A 188 -3.21 13.02 28.52
C LEU A 188 -3.08 14.12 29.58
N ALA A 189 -4.09 14.33 30.41
CA ALA A 189 -3.99 15.24 31.56
C ALA A 189 -3.05 14.70 32.65
N SER A 190 -3.03 13.38 32.86
CA SER A 190 -2.19 12.73 33.88
C SER A 190 -1.78 11.32 33.42
N PRO A 191 -0.97 11.17 32.34
CA PRO A 191 -0.74 9.88 31.73
C PRO A 191 -0.03 8.90 32.64
N TRP A 192 0.86 9.37 33.52
CA TRP A 192 1.58 8.54 34.48
C TRP A 192 0.69 7.93 35.58
N ALA A 193 -0.53 8.46 35.79
CA ALA A 193 -1.50 7.82 36.67
C ALA A 193 -2.05 6.49 36.09
N TYR A 194 -1.96 6.30 34.78
CA TYR A 194 -2.50 5.14 34.05
C TYR A 194 -1.42 4.28 33.40
N TYR A 195 -0.29 4.88 33.03
CA TYR A 195 0.80 4.22 32.34
C TYR A 195 1.84 3.71 33.32
N ASN A 196 1.96 2.39 33.43
CA ASN A 196 2.97 1.74 34.23
C ASN A 196 4.04 1.14 33.30
N GLN A 197 5.27 1.64 33.39
CA GLN A 197 6.41 1.17 32.60
C GLN A 197 6.75 -0.32 32.86
N SER A 198 6.51 -0.83 34.07
CA SER A 198 6.78 -2.23 34.43
C SER A 198 5.92 -3.21 33.60
N LEU A 199 4.80 -2.77 33.04
CA LEU A 199 3.97 -3.59 32.15
C LEU A 199 4.55 -3.69 30.73
N GLY A 200 5.62 -2.94 30.42
CA GLY A 200 6.44 -3.06 29.21
C GLY A 200 5.63 -3.23 27.92
N LEU A 201 5.79 -4.37 27.28
CA LEU A 201 5.19 -4.70 25.99
C LEU A 201 3.66 -4.58 25.95
N SER A 202 2.95 -4.78 27.06
CA SER A 202 1.49 -4.65 27.13
C SER A 202 1.00 -3.22 26.93
N ASN A 203 1.86 -2.22 27.15
CA ASN A 203 1.57 -0.81 27.00
C ASN A 203 2.18 -0.19 25.70
N ALA A 204 2.79 -0.98 24.82
CA ALA A 204 3.51 -0.51 23.64
C ALA A 204 2.67 0.40 22.71
N TYR A 205 1.34 0.23 22.68
CA TYR A 205 0.45 1.06 21.87
C TYR A 205 0.06 2.41 22.51
N ALA A 206 0.40 2.62 23.79
CA ALA A 206 -0.01 3.82 24.53
C ALA A 206 1.02 4.95 24.48
N ARG A 207 2.26 4.67 24.03
CA ARG A 207 3.34 5.66 24.00
C ARG A 207 4.36 5.32 22.92
N ASN A 208 4.68 6.28 22.05
CA ASN A 208 5.72 6.17 21.01
C ASN A 208 5.68 4.84 20.23
N SER A 209 4.49 4.45 19.75
CA SER A 209 4.29 3.12 19.18
C SER A 209 4.98 2.93 17.82
N MET A 210 5.16 3.99 17.01
CA MET A 210 5.91 3.90 15.76
C MET A 210 7.41 3.72 16.03
N TRP A 211 7.93 4.36 17.06
CA TRP A 211 9.29 4.17 17.55
C TRP A 211 9.52 2.74 18.05
N PHE A 212 8.54 2.21 18.77
CA PHE A 212 8.55 0.81 19.22
C PHE A 212 8.54 -0.18 18.06
N ASP A 213 7.72 0.08 17.03
CA ASP A 213 7.66 -0.76 15.83
C ASP A 213 9.01 -0.81 15.08
N LEU A 214 9.78 0.30 15.12
CA LEU A 214 11.16 0.38 14.60
C LEU A 214 12.18 -0.40 15.42
N GLY A 215 11.76 -1.09 16.50
CA GLY A 215 12.62 -1.92 17.33
C GLY A 215 13.25 -1.19 18.52
N PHE A 216 12.99 0.12 18.67
CA PHE A 216 13.60 0.93 19.72
C PHE A 216 12.84 0.89 21.05
N ASP A 217 13.44 1.44 22.09
CA ASP A 217 12.80 1.62 23.38
C ASP A 217 11.85 2.83 23.35
N ASN A 218 10.54 2.57 23.47
CA ASN A 218 9.50 3.59 23.43
C ASN A 218 9.41 4.43 24.72
N ASP A 219 10.08 4.01 25.80
CA ASP A 219 10.16 4.73 27.05
C ASP A 219 11.49 5.46 27.27
N ALA A 220 12.40 5.36 26.31
CA ALA A 220 13.67 6.08 26.37
C ALA A 220 13.46 7.60 26.50
N PRO A 221 14.30 8.30 27.28
CA PRO A 221 14.28 9.74 27.34
C PRO A 221 14.57 10.36 25.95
N PRO A 222 13.85 11.40 25.53
CA PRO A 222 14.02 12.02 24.21
C PRO A 222 15.24 12.96 24.15
N LYS A 223 16.41 12.45 24.60
CA LYS A 223 17.69 13.17 24.54
C LYS A 223 18.11 13.37 23.08
N GLU A 224 18.62 14.55 22.75
CA GLU A 224 18.94 14.96 21.37
C GLU A 224 19.89 13.97 20.67
N ASP A 225 20.99 13.60 21.32
CA ASP A 225 21.98 12.69 20.71
C ASP A 225 21.41 11.28 20.50
N TYR A 226 20.61 10.78 21.43
CA TYR A 226 19.92 9.49 21.28
C TYR A 226 18.97 9.52 20.11
N VAL A 227 18.08 10.53 20.03
CA VAL A 227 17.10 10.67 18.96
C VAL A 227 17.81 10.79 17.61
N ARG A 228 18.82 11.67 17.52
CA ARG A 228 19.58 11.86 16.28
C ARG A 228 20.24 10.56 15.82
N ALA A 229 20.86 9.81 16.71
CA ALA A 229 21.48 8.52 16.38
C ALA A 229 20.47 7.50 15.84
N ARG A 230 19.25 7.44 16.42
CA ARG A 230 18.18 6.54 15.94
C ARG A 230 17.59 6.99 14.61
N LEU A 231 17.40 8.30 14.40
CA LEU A 231 16.93 8.83 13.10
C LEU A 231 17.92 8.50 11.98
N LEU A 232 19.21 8.67 12.19
CA LEU A 232 20.26 8.30 11.24
C LEU A 232 20.31 6.77 11.00
N ASP A 233 20.01 5.96 12.02
CA ASP A 233 19.91 4.51 11.84
C ASP A 233 18.74 4.13 10.95
N VAL A 234 17.57 4.77 11.11
CA VAL A 234 16.41 4.61 10.22
C VAL A 234 16.73 5.07 8.79
N GLU A 235 17.35 6.24 8.61
CA GLU A 235 17.72 6.75 7.27
C GLU A 235 18.64 5.79 6.51
N ARG A 236 19.60 5.16 7.21
CA ARG A 236 20.51 4.20 6.58
C ARG A 236 19.85 2.91 6.16
N ARG A 237 18.75 2.51 6.81
CA ARG A 237 18.10 1.22 6.59
C ARG A 237 16.89 1.29 5.67
N PHE A 238 16.15 2.40 5.71
CA PHE A 238 14.92 2.56 4.95
C PHE A 238 15.11 3.52 3.78
N GLN A 239 14.84 3.03 2.58
CA GLN A 239 14.88 3.85 1.37
C GLN A 239 13.75 4.89 1.33
N LEU A 240 12.64 4.63 2.07
CA LEU A 240 11.48 5.52 2.04
C LEU A 240 10.65 5.42 3.33
N LEU A 241 10.30 6.56 3.90
CA LEU A 241 9.26 6.68 4.92
C LEU A 241 8.09 7.47 4.32
N LEU A 242 6.94 6.82 4.18
CA LEU A 242 5.69 7.41 3.71
C LEU A 242 4.98 8.18 4.81
N ILE A 243 4.09 9.09 4.44
CA ILE A 243 3.31 9.91 5.38
C ILE A 243 1.81 9.67 5.14
N ALA A 244 1.12 9.19 6.16
CA ALA A 244 -0.29 8.79 6.07
C ALA A 244 -1.24 9.92 5.71
N GLU A 245 -0.96 11.15 6.18
CA GLU A 245 -1.72 12.35 5.85
C GLU A 245 -1.62 12.73 4.37
N HIS A 246 -0.54 12.30 3.71
CA HIS A 246 -0.25 12.52 2.29
C HIS A 246 -0.25 11.18 1.54
N PHE A 247 -1.32 10.39 1.75
CA PHE A 247 -1.36 9.00 1.26
C PHE A 247 -1.27 8.90 -0.27
N ASP A 248 -1.96 9.77 -1.01
CA ASP A 248 -1.94 9.73 -2.48
C ASP A 248 -0.56 10.13 -3.02
N GLU A 249 0.06 11.18 -2.47
CA GLU A 249 1.44 11.59 -2.78
C GLU A 249 2.45 10.49 -2.40
N SER A 250 2.20 9.81 -1.27
CA SER A 250 2.99 8.66 -0.82
C SER A 250 2.92 7.50 -1.81
N MET A 251 1.75 7.18 -2.34
CA MET A 251 1.57 6.12 -3.35
C MET A 251 2.22 6.48 -4.69
N VAL A 252 2.13 7.74 -5.11
CA VAL A 252 2.81 8.22 -6.33
C VAL A 252 4.34 8.09 -6.19
N LEU A 253 4.90 8.47 -5.05
CA LEU A 253 6.34 8.34 -4.80
C LEU A 253 6.77 6.87 -4.71
N LEU A 254 6.02 6.04 -3.98
CA LEU A 254 6.28 4.60 -3.84
C LEU A 254 6.26 3.91 -5.21
N ARG A 255 5.21 4.15 -6.00
CA ARG A 255 5.08 3.63 -7.37
C ARG A 255 6.31 3.94 -8.21
N ARG A 256 6.77 5.18 -8.18
CA ARG A 256 7.92 5.63 -8.94
C ARG A 256 9.21 4.92 -8.53
N LEU A 257 9.48 4.85 -7.22
CA LEU A 257 10.69 4.24 -6.69
C LEU A 257 10.73 2.72 -6.90
N LEU A 258 9.57 2.07 -6.81
CA LEU A 258 9.45 0.62 -7.06
C LEU A 258 9.29 0.27 -8.55
N ARG A 259 9.15 1.26 -9.43
CA ARG A 259 8.86 1.06 -10.86
C ARG A 259 7.60 0.22 -11.11
N TRP A 260 6.57 0.46 -10.29
CA TRP A 260 5.30 -0.25 -10.36
C TRP A 260 4.30 0.47 -11.27
N ARG A 261 3.31 -0.28 -11.76
CA ARG A 261 2.21 0.28 -12.55
C ARG A 261 1.23 1.03 -11.65
N LEU A 262 0.36 1.83 -12.25
CA LEU A 262 -0.67 2.58 -11.52
C LEU A 262 -1.62 1.64 -10.76
N ASP A 263 -2.06 0.56 -11.40
CA ASP A 263 -2.97 -0.41 -10.81
C ASP A 263 -2.35 -1.22 -9.65
N ASP A 264 -1.03 -1.29 -9.58
CA ASP A 264 -0.34 -1.94 -8.46
C ASP A 264 -0.50 -1.15 -7.15
N VAL A 265 -0.58 0.21 -7.22
CA VAL A 265 -0.63 1.08 -6.03
C VAL A 265 -2.00 1.70 -5.76
N VAL A 266 -2.94 1.66 -6.73
CA VAL A 266 -4.29 2.17 -6.48
C VAL A 266 -5.00 1.30 -5.44
N ALA A 267 -5.69 1.90 -4.47
CA ALA A 267 -6.34 1.16 -3.40
C ALA A 267 -7.59 1.86 -2.88
N PHE A 268 -8.51 1.09 -2.36
CA PHE A 268 -9.58 1.56 -1.50
C PHE A 268 -9.07 1.70 -0.07
N ARG A 269 -9.73 2.53 0.71
CA ARG A 269 -9.34 2.79 2.10
C ARG A 269 -9.78 1.62 2.98
N LEU A 270 -8.86 0.78 3.40
CA LEU A 270 -9.13 -0.37 4.25
C LEU A 270 -8.85 -0.09 5.72
N ASN A 271 -9.49 -0.87 6.59
CA ASN A 271 -9.37 -0.75 8.05
C ASN A 271 -9.61 0.69 8.54
N ALA A 272 -10.50 1.40 7.85
CA ALA A 272 -10.89 2.76 8.22
C ALA A 272 -12.06 2.71 9.19
N ARG A 273 -12.02 3.56 10.22
CA ARG A 273 -13.15 3.76 11.13
C ARG A 273 -14.21 4.66 10.51
N SER A 274 -15.46 4.47 10.96
CA SER A 274 -16.53 5.42 10.65
C SER A 274 -16.15 6.83 11.13
N ARG A 275 -16.62 7.85 10.41
CA ARG A 275 -16.33 9.27 10.77
C ARG A 275 -16.82 9.61 12.16
N HIS A 276 -17.95 9.05 12.59
CA HIS A 276 -18.55 9.27 13.90
C HIS A 276 -17.72 8.69 15.06
N SER A 277 -16.85 7.72 14.80
CA SER A 277 -15.97 7.11 15.81
C SER A 277 -14.61 7.83 15.96
N VAL A 278 -14.40 8.92 15.21
CA VAL A 278 -13.18 9.75 15.31
C VAL A 278 -13.44 10.89 16.29
N THR A 279 -12.67 10.95 17.37
CA THR A 279 -12.77 12.00 18.38
C THR A 279 -11.62 12.98 18.21
N SER A 280 -11.94 14.25 17.99
CA SER A 280 -10.93 15.32 17.94
C SER A 280 -10.46 15.65 19.35
N LEU A 281 -9.14 15.64 19.57
CA LEU A 281 -8.53 16.16 20.79
C LEU A 281 -8.68 17.68 20.87
N SER A 282 -8.83 18.19 22.07
CA SER A 282 -8.73 19.63 22.33
C SER A 282 -7.34 20.15 21.89
N PRO A 283 -7.18 21.46 21.58
CA PRO A 283 -5.87 22.02 21.24
C PRO A 283 -4.81 21.72 22.30
N ALA A 284 -5.16 21.87 23.59
CA ALA A 284 -4.29 21.52 24.71
C ALA A 284 -3.99 20.01 24.76
N GLY A 285 -4.97 19.15 24.44
CA GLY A 285 -4.80 17.70 24.33
C GLY A 285 -3.83 17.33 23.20
N GLN A 286 -3.88 18.01 22.06
CA GLN A 286 -2.94 17.79 20.97
C GLN A 286 -1.49 18.10 21.36
N GLU A 287 -1.25 19.20 22.08
CA GLU A 287 0.10 19.55 22.56
C GLU A 287 0.59 18.52 23.61
N ARG A 288 -0.29 18.11 24.53
CA ARG A 288 0.04 17.03 25.48
C ARG A 288 0.34 15.71 24.77
N ALA A 289 -0.37 15.38 23.69
CA ALA A 289 -0.08 14.17 22.90
C ALA A 289 1.30 14.22 22.23
N LYS A 290 1.71 15.37 21.67
CA LYS A 290 3.05 15.57 21.11
C LYS A 290 4.14 15.42 22.18
N HIS A 291 3.89 15.94 23.38
CA HIS A 291 4.82 15.80 24.50
C HIS A 291 4.89 14.36 25.01
N TRP A 292 3.74 13.70 25.16
CA TRP A 292 3.65 12.30 25.60
C TRP A 292 4.34 11.34 24.63
N CYS A 293 4.13 11.53 23.34
CA CYS A 293 4.75 10.74 22.27
C CYS A 293 5.94 11.52 21.64
N ALA A 294 6.83 12.05 22.46
CA ALA A 294 7.92 12.94 22.01
C ALA A 294 8.88 12.26 21.03
N LEU A 295 9.17 10.96 21.17
CA LEU A 295 10.02 10.21 20.23
C LEU A 295 9.33 10.06 18.87
N ASP A 296 8.06 9.67 18.86
CA ASP A 296 7.26 9.60 17.62
C ASP A 296 7.08 10.98 16.98
N TRP A 297 6.95 12.05 17.78
CA TRP A 297 6.85 13.41 17.27
C TRP A 297 8.14 13.84 16.55
N ARG A 298 9.31 13.55 17.14
CA ARG A 298 10.62 13.82 16.52
C ARG A 298 10.82 12.99 15.25
N LEU A 299 10.45 11.71 15.29
CA LEU A 299 10.46 10.80 14.13
C LEU A 299 9.61 11.36 12.99
N TYR A 300 8.34 11.68 13.28
CA TYR A 300 7.41 12.21 12.29
C TYR A 300 7.87 13.54 11.69
N GLN A 301 8.32 14.50 12.51
CA GLN A 301 8.79 15.78 12.02
C GLN A 301 10.01 15.63 11.09
N HIS A 302 10.94 14.74 11.43
CA HIS A 302 12.13 14.50 10.64
C HIS A 302 11.76 13.89 9.27
N PHE A 303 11.03 12.79 9.27
CA PHE A 303 10.71 12.09 8.03
C PHE A 303 9.61 12.74 7.20
N ASN A 304 8.74 13.55 7.78
CA ASN A 304 7.84 14.39 6.98
C ASN A 304 8.61 15.41 6.14
N ARG A 305 9.67 16.05 6.71
CA ARG A 305 10.57 16.94 5.93
C ARG A 305 11.32 16.18 4.84
N THR A 306 11.89 15.02 5.18
CA THR A 306 12.63 14.16 4.24
C THR A 306 11.73 13.66 3.11
N PHE A 307 10.51 13.24 3.42
CA PHE A 307 9.50 12.83 2.43
C PHE A 307 9.24 13.93 1.39
N TRP A 308 8.97 15.15 1.84
CA TRP A 308 8.72 16.26 0.93
C TRP A 308 9.97 16.67 0.13
N ALA A 309 11.15 16.59 0.74
CA ALA A 309 12.41 16.83 0.03
C ALA A 309 12.62 15.79 -1.08
N ARG A 310 12.43 14.50 -0.77
CA ARG A 310 12.51 13.41 -1.75
C ARG A 310 11.49 13.57 -2.86
N LEU A 311 10.24 13.87 -2.52
CA LEU A 311 9.16 14.04 -3.49
C LEU A 311 9.45 15.17 -4.48
N ARG A 312 9.99 16.32 -4.00
CA ARG A 312 10.39 17.44 -4.85
C ARG A 312 11.61 17.14 -5.74
N ALA A 313 12.51 16.27 -5.28
CA ALA A 313 13.64 15.82 -6.08
C ALA A 313 13.20 14.88 -7.21
N GLU A 314 12.18 14.07 -6.98
CA GLU A 314 11.67 13.08 -7.95
C GLU A 314 10.65 13.67 -8.94
N LEU A 315 9.86 14.65 -8.53
CA LEU A 315 8.73 15.17 -9.30
C LEU A 315 8.60 16.69 -9.19
N SER A 316 8.44 17.35 -10.33
CA SER A 316 8.01 18.74 -10.31
C SER A 316 6.61 18.88 -9.71
N PRO A 317 6.25 20.04 -9.11
CA PRO A 317 4.92 20.25 -8.52
C PRO A 317 3.77 20.04 -9.51
N ARG A 318 3.98 20.39 -10.78
CA ARG A 318 2.97 20.16 -11.84
C ARG A 318 2.76 18.67 -12.11
N ARG A 319 3.86 17.92 -12.23
CA ARG A 319 3.82 16.48 -12.49
C ARG A 319 3.21 15.72 -11.30
N LEU A 320 3.58 16.10 -10.07
CA LEU A 320 2.99 15.52 -8.86
C LEU A 320 1.46 15.68 -8.84
N ARG A 321 0.96 16.89 -9.08
CA ARG A 321 -0.50 17.13 -9.15
C ARG A 321 -1.18 16.26 -10.22
N SER A 322 -0.57 16.13 -11.39
CA SER A 322 -1.09 15.30 -12.48
C SER A 322 -1.12 13.81 -12.08
N GLU A 323 -0.04 13.28 -11.51
CA GLU A 323 0.03 11.88 -11.08
C GLU A 323 -0.96 11.56 -9.95
N VAL A 324 -1.12 12.46 -8.98
CA VAL A 324 -2.14 12.34 -7.92
C VAL A 324 -3.55 12.38 -8.49
N ALA A 325 -3.82 13.29 -9.43
CA ALA A 325 -5.12 13.36 -10.09
C ALA A 325 -5.44 12.05 -10.86
N ARG A 326 -4.45 11.51 -11.56
CA ARG A 326 -4.54 10.24 -12.29
C ARG A 326 -4.79 9.04 -11.35
N LEU A 327 -4.09 8.99 -10.22
CA LEU A 327 -4.32 7.95 -9.18
C LEU A 327 -5.75 8.03 -8.62
N ARG A 328 -6.24 9.23 -8.34
CA ARG A 328 -7.60 9.46 -7.83
C ARG A 328 -8.67 9.11 -8.86
N GLU A 329 -8.43 9.43 -10.14
CA GLU A 329 -9.33 9.05 -11.22
C GLU A 329 -9.42 7.54 -11.34
N ARG A 330 -8.26 6.86 -11.40
CA ARG A 330 -8.24 5.40 -11.48
C ARG A 330 -8.94 4.73 -10.30
N ARG A 331 -8.80 5.29 -9.09
CA ARG A 331 -9.54 4.82 -7.91
C ARG A 331 -11.06 4.98 -8.08
N ARG A 332 -11.52 6.09 -8.67
CA ARG A 332 -12.95 6.31 -8.94
C ARG A 332 -13.49 5.33 -9.98
N GLU A 333 -12.75 5.09 -11.05
CA GLU A 333 -13.10 4.10 -12.08
C GLU A 333 -13.27 2.71 -11.47
N LEU A 334 -12.29 2.27 -10.67
CA LEU A 334 -12.34 0.97 -10.00
C LEU A 334 -13.45 0.90 -8.95
N ALA A 335 -13.72 1.99 -8.23
CA ALA A 335 -14.85 2.02 -7.30
C ALA A 335 -16.19 1.91 -8.05
N ALA A 336 -16.33 2.63 -9.16
CA ALA A 336 -17.52 2.54 -10.01
C ALA A 336 -17.70 1.14 -10.65
N LEU A 337 -16.61 0.46 -10.96
CA LEU A 337 -16.65 -0.92 -11.48
C LEU A 337 -17.02 -1.93 -10.40
N CYS A 338 -16.35 -1.88 -9.26
CA CYS A 338 -16.33 -2.93 -8.25
C CYS A 338 -17.40 -2.79 -7.17
N LEU A 339 -17.67 -1.57 -6.71
CA LEU A 339 -18.42 -1.35 -5.47
C LEU A 339 -19.91 -1.14 -5.72
N GLN A 340 -20.73 -1.79 -4.90
CA GLN A 340 -22.18 -1.59 -4.93
C GLN A 340 -22.54 -0.15 -4.52
N ASP A 341 -21.84 0.36 -3.49
CA ASP A 341 -21.98 1.72 -3.00
C ASP A 341 -20.59 2.40 -2.99
N SER A 342 -20.53 3.69 -3.28
CA SER A 342 -19.29 4.46 -3.25
C SER A 342 -18.72 4.63 -1.84
N GLU A 343 -19.57 4.55 -0.80
CA GLU A 343 -19.19 4.72 0.60
C GLU A 343 -19.05 3.36 1.29
N PRO A 344 -18.06 3.23 2.20
CA PRO A 344 -17.87 2.02 2.98
C PRO A 344 -19.04 1.81 3.97
N LYS A 345 -19.32 0.56 4.30
CA LYS A 345 -20.44 0.11 5.14
C LYS A 345 -19.95 -0.49 6.45
N ASN A 346 -20.81 -0.48 7.47
CA ASN A 346 -20.56 -1.15 8.75
C ASN A 346 -20.49 -2.68 8.56
N LYS A 347 -19.80 -3.39 9.45
CA LYS A 347 -19.65 -4.85 9.41
C LYS A 347 -20.99 -5.57 9.22
N SER A 348 -22.04 -5.14 9.91
CA SER A 348 -23.39 -5.75 9.83
C SER A 348 -24.07 -5.61 8.45
N GLN A 349 -23.65 -4.62 7.66
CA GLN A 349 -24.17 -4.35 6.32
C GLN A 349 -23.35 -5.04 5.22
N ILE A 350 -22.23 -5.69 5.56
CA ILE A 350 -21.43 -6.45 4.59
C ILE A 350 -22.07 -7.83 4.38
N THR A 351 -22.53 -8.07 3.17
CA THR A 351 -23.28 -9.29 2.79
C THR A 351 -22.37 -10.52 2.71
N ASP A 352 -21.21 -10.41 2.04
CA ASP A 352 -20.22 -11.49 1.98
C ASP A 352 -19.41 -11.53 3.29
N PHE A 353 -19.61 -12.58 4.11
CA PHE A 353 -18.91 -12.73 5.37
C PHE A 353 -17.37 -12.77 5.24
N ARG A 354 -16.84 -13.21 4.09
CA ARG A 354 -15.41 -13.26 3.79
C ARG A 354 -14.80 -11.86 3.63
N LEU A 355 -15.63 -10.84 3.38
CA LEU A 355 -15.23 -9.45 3.24
C LEU A 355 -15.50 -8.62 4.49
N ARG A 356 -16.03 -9.22 5.56
CA ARG A 356 -16.30 -8.53 6.83
C ARG A 356 -15.02 -8.21 7.56
N PRO A 357 -14.71 -6.93 7.83
CA PRO A 357 -13.51 -6.57 8.56
C PRO A 357 -13.59 -6.99 10.03
N TYR A 358 -12.45 -7.35 10.60
CA TYR A 358 -12.30 -7.59 12.03
C TYR A 358 -12.59 -6.31 12.82
N GLN A 359 -13.35 -6.43 13.92
CA GLN A 359 -13.65 -5.33 14.83
C GLN A 359 -12.77 -5.40 16.07
N SER A 360 -12.24 -4.28 16.52
CA SER A 360 -11.40 -4.21 17.72
C SER A 360 -11.82 -3.08 18.64
N GLY A 361 -11.95 -3.40 19.92
CA GLY A 361 -12.30 -2.43 20.94
C GLY A 361 -13.66 -1.77 20.66
N ARG A 362 -13.65 -0.42 20.66
CA ARG A 362 -14.80 0.41 20.30
C ARG A 362 -14.75 0.93 18.87
N ALA A 363 -13.82 0.44 18.08
CA ALA A 363 -13.65 0.88 16.70
C ALA A 363 -14.72 0.23 15.81
N ASP A 364 -15.49 1.07 15.11
CA ASP A 364 -16.40 0.67 14.06
C ASP A 364 -15.64 0.67 12.73
N ILE A 365 -15.12 -0.52 12.34
CA ILE A 365 -14.29 -0.69 11.14
C ILE A 365 -15.20 -0.97 9.94
N MET A 366 -15.08 -0.13 8.94
CA MET A 366 -15.88 -0.16 7.73
C MET A 366 -15.30 -1.12 6.68
N GLY A 367 -16.18 -1.69 5.87
CA GLY A 367 -15.87 -2.56 4.73
C GLY A 367 -16.64 -2.17 3.48
N TYR A 368 -16.63 -3.03 2.46
CA TYR A 368 -17.27 -2.75 1.17
C TYR A 368 -18.10 -3.95 0.70
N ASN A 369 -19.24 -3.68 0.06
CA ASN A 369 -19.98 -4.65 -0.73
C ASN A 369 -19.59 -4.53 -2.21
N LEU A 370 -19.45 -5.66 -2.89
CA LEU A 370 -19.21 -5.70 -4.33
C LEU A 370 -20.52 -5.66 -5.10
N LYS A 371 -20.47 -5.16 -6.32
CA LYS A 371 -21.60 -5.22 -7.25
C LYS A 371 -21.97 -6.67 -7.55
N PRO A 372 -23.28 -6.99 -7.67
CA PRO A 372 -23.72 -8.28 -8.20
C PRO A 372 -23.47 -8.37 -9.70
N GLY A 373 -23.34 -9.60 -10.22
CA GLY A 373 -23.28 -9.86 -11.65
C GLY A 373 -21.95 -9.53 -12.33
N LEU A 374 -20.87 -9.33 -11.57
CA LEU A 374 -19.52 -9.18 -12.12
C LEU A 374 -19.07 -10.52 -12.74
N ASP A 375 -18.39 -10.47 -13.88
CA ASP A 375 -17.70 -11.64 -14.42
C ASP A 375 -16.59 -12.13 -13.49
N ASN A 376 -16.14 -13.37 -13.65
CA ASN A 376 -15.20 -14.01 -12.73
C ASN A 376 -13.87 -13.23 -12.61
N GLN A 377 -13.32 -12.70 -13.69
CA GLN A 377 -12.05 -11.99 -13.69
C GLN A 377 -12.17 -10.64 -12.97
N THR A 378 -13.21 -9.89 -13.29
CA THR A 378 -13.54 -8.62 -12.63
C THR A 378 -13.83 -8.85 -11.13
N LEU A 379 -14.61 -9.88 -10.80
CA LEU A 379 -14.92 -10.24 -9.42
C LEU A 379 -13.66 -10.53 -8.60
N GLN A 380 -12.73 -11.34 -9.12
CA GLN A 380 -11.45 -11.62 -8.44
C GLN A 380 -10.65 -10.33 -8.21
N THR A 381 -10.56 -9.46 -9.21
CA THR A 381 -9.87 -8.18 -9.09
C THR A 381 -10.50 -7.32 -8.00
N CYS A 382 -11.82 -7.20 -8.00
CA CYS A 382 -12.57 -6.42 -7.02
C CYS A 382 -12.48 -7.00 -5.61
N GLN A 383 -12.55 -8.33 -5.47
CA GLN A 383 -12.36 -9.01 -4.17
C GLN A 383 -10.99 -8.71 -3.55
N ARG A 384 -9.92 -8.81 -4.34
CA ARG A 384 -8.56 -8.49 -3.89
C ARG A 384 -8.43 -7.07 -3.37
N MET A 385 -9.12 -6.10 -4.01
CA MET A 385 -9.06 -4.69 -3.60
C MET A 385 -9.77 -4.40 -2.27
N VAL A 386 -10.81 -5.15 -1.93
CA VAL A 386 -11.62 -4.92 -0.72
C VAL A 386 -11.35 -5.94 0.39
N MET A 387 -10.61 -7.01 0.12
CA MET A 387 -10.36 -8.09 1.06
C MET A 387 -9.64 -7.57 2.31
N PRO A 388 -10.20 -7.80 3.52
CA PRO A 388 -9.55 -7.40 4.74
C PRO A 388 -8.24 -8.18 4.99
N GLU A 389 -7.37 -7.62 5.81
CA GLU A 389 -6.00 -8.10 6.03
C GLU A 389 -5.91 -9.57 6.43
N LEU A 390 -6.72 -10.01 7.40
CA LEU A 390 -6.63 -11.37 7.94
C LEU A 390 -7.08 -12.41 6.91
N GLN A 391 -8.16 -12.11 6.19
CA GLN A 391 -8.68 -12.97 5.14
C GLN A 391 -7.71 -13.05 3.96
N TYR A 392 -7.10 -11.93 3.58
CA TYR A 392 -6.12 -11.92 2.50
C TYR A 392 -4.87 -12.71 2.86
N MET A 393 -4.37 -12.53 4.09
CA MET A 393 -3.24 -13.31 4.59
C MET A 393 -3.54 -14.82 4.59
N ALA A 394 -4.74 -15.24 5.04
CA ALA A 394 -5.15 -16.64 5.01
C ALA A 394 -5.24 -17.18 3.58
N HIS A 395 -5.78 -16.39 2.65
CA HIS A 395 -5.83 -16.73 1.22
C HIS A 395 -4.42 -16.95 0.64
N LEU A 396 -3.51 -16.01 0.83
CA LEU A 396 -2.12 -16.16 0.34
C LEU A 396 -1.39 -17.33 1.01
N TYR A 397 -1.67 -17.58 2.29
CA TYR A 397 -1.11 -18.74 2.98
C TYR A 397 -1.53 -20.05 2.32
N THR A 398 -2.80 -20.21 1.99
CA THR A 398 -3.32 -21.41 1.29
C THR A 398 -2.70 -21.56 -0.10
N LEU A 399 -2.51 -20.46 -0.83
CA LEU A 399 -1.85 -20.51 -2.15
C LEU A 399 -0.36 -20.90 -2.04
N GLN A 400 0.35 -20.39 -1.04
CA GLN A 400 1.80 -20.59 -0.91
C GLN A 400 2.16 -21.91 -0.24
N PHE A 401 1.27 -22.48 0.57
CA PHE A 401 1.46 -23.72 1.31
C PHE A 401 0.28 -24.69 1.11
N PRO A 402 0.06 -25.20 -0.12
CA PRO A 402 -1.12 -26.02 -0.45
C PRO A 402 -1.20 -27.34 0.34
N ASP A 403 -0.04 -27.87 0.77
CA ASP A 403 0.04 -29.12 1.54
C ASP A 403 -0.22 -28.91 3.05
N LYS A 404 -0.41 -27.67 3.50
CA LYS A 404 -0.72 -27.34 4.90
C LYS A 404 -2.20 -27.06 5.08
N PRO A 405 -2.77 -27.32 6.25
CA PRO A 405 -4.15 -26.95 6.55
C PRO A 405 -4.32 -25.44 6.38
N PRO A 406 -5.52 -25.01 5.90
CA PRO A 406 -5.84 -23.58 5.79
C PRO A 406 -5.59 -22.86 7.12
N LYS A 407 -5.14 -21.63 7.03
CA LYS A 407 -4.85 -20.81 8.20
C LYS A 407 -6.15 -20.45 8.91
N ASN A 408 -6.43 -21.14 10.02
CA ASN A 408 -7.52 -20.76 10.88
C ASN A 408 -7.08 -19.58 11.76
N ILE A 409 -7.76 -18.45 11.63
CA ILE A 409 -7.57 -17.27 12.45
C ILE A 409 -8.81 -17.14 13.32
N ALA A 410 -8.71 -17.55 14.58
CA ALA A 410 -9.82 -17.63 15.53
C ALA A 410 -10.72 -16.35 15.61
N PHE A 411 -10.22 -15.21 15.20
CA PHE A 411 -10.97 -13.95 15.17
C PHE A 411 -11.94 -13.80 13.96
N LEU A 412 -11.88 -14.68 12.97
CA LEU A 412 -12.76 -14.61 11.81
C LEU A 412 -14.08 -15.35 12.05
N GLU A 413 -14.13 -16.23 13.05
CA GLU A 413 -15.32 -17.06 13.38
C GLU A 413 -16.24 -16.38 14.40
N ALA A 414 -15.88 -15.21 14.95
CA ALA A 414 -16.62 -14.49 15.98
C ALA A 414 -17.51 -13.36 15.41
#